data_529216b2fe77c3b71f4441c9533ec1d2
#
_entry.id   529216b2fe77c3b71f4441c9533ec1d2
#
_cell.length_a   1.000
_cell.length_b   1.000
_cell.length_c   1.000
_cell.angle_alpha   90.00
_cell.angle_beta   90.00
_cell.angle_gamma   90.00
#
_symmetry.space_group_name_H-M   'P 1'
#
loop_
_entity.id
_entity.type
_entity.pdbx_description
1 polymer ?
#
loop_
_entity_poly.entity_id
_entity_poly.type
_entity_poly.pdbx_seq_one_letter_code
_entity_poly.pdbx_strand_id
1 'polypeptide(L)'
;MCFLQSSRRLHIKRNPVIIREGVNIMKKNMRKVAALGLCVALGATMLTACGGSKGKSASGGKTELNFGIWDENQRPAMEKMVKAYEKENSDVKINIQLTPYKGGEYWTKLEAAASGGKAPDVFWLNVLHLDSYVEGGILDDLTDKIKDSDIKDSYSETLVNNYVRDKKNYAVPKDFDTNAMWYNKEIFDKCGVPYPTDDMSYDDLVATAKALKDSGKLGDGVYPF
;
A
#
# COMPACT_ATOMS: atom_id res chain seq x y z
N MET A 1 -0.51 -5.85 6.62
CA MET A 1 0.17 -6.19 5.36
C MET A 1 1.40 -5.31 5.23
N CYS A 2 2.59 -5.88 5.18
CA CYS A 2 3.84 -5.13 5.30
C CYS A 2 4.82 -5.54 4.20
N PHE A 3 5.46 -4.57 3.53
CA PHE A 3 6.38 -4.81 2.42
C PHE A 3 7.74 -4.26 2.70
N LEU A 4 8.77 -4.98 2.29
CA LEU A 4 10.15 -4.53 2.31
C LEU A 4 10.53 -4.03 0.91
N GLN A 5 10.81 -2.74 0.78
CA GLN A 5 11.45 -2.19 -0.40
C GLN A 5 12.91 -1.94 -0.07
N SER A 6 13.80 -2.56 -0.82
CA SER A 6 15.24 -2.30 -0.70
C SER A 6 15.59 -1.06 -1.51
N SER A 7 15.94 0.05 -0.86
CA SER A 7 16.36 1.28 -1.53
C SER A 7 17.80 1.20 -2.05
N ARG A 8 18.12 0.18 -2.85
CA ARG A 8 19.33 0.22 -3.69
C ARG A 8 18.94 0.71 -5.06
N ARG A 9 19.48 1.86 -5.46
CA ARG A 9 19.32 2.48 -6.77
C ARG A 9 19.25 1.45 -7.89
N LEU A 10 18.03 1.09 -8.30
CA LEU A 10 17.84 0.43 -9.58
C LEU A 10 17.82 1.51 -10.65
N HIS A 11 18.73 1.39 -11.58
CA HIS A 11 18.68 2.11 -12.84
C HIS A 11 17.40 1.71 -13.55
N ILE A 12 16.36 2.51 -13.42
CA ILE A 12 15.11 2.34 -14.16
C ILE A 12 15.43 2.61 -15.62
N LYS A 13 15.59 1.55 -16.40
CA LYS A 13 15.47 1.64 -17.87
C LYS A 13 14.02 2.01 -18.16
N ARG A 14 13.80 3.31 -18.37
CA ARG A 14 12.50 3.83 -18.82
C ARG A 14 12.12 3.16 -20.13
N ASN A 15 11.06 2.40 -20.10
CA ASN A 15 10.46 1.83 -21.31
C ASN A 15 9.79 2.99 -22.09
N PRO A 16 10.18 3.29 -23.34
CA PRO A 16 9.80 4.55 -24.01
C PRO A 16 8.42 4.54 -24.66
N VAL A 17 7.56 3.56 -24.41
CA VAL A 17 6.33 3.37 -25.20
C VAL A 17 5.13 4.18 -24.68
N ILE A 18 5.04 4.48 -23.39
CA ILE A 18 3.86 5.16 -22.84
C ILE A 18 3.98 6.70 -22.84
N ILE A 19 5.17 7.24 -23.11
CA ILE A 19 5.39 8.72 -23.11
C ILE A 19 5.23 9.36 -24.51
N ARG A 20 4.99 8.57 -25.55
CA ARG A 20 4.97 9.15 -26.93
C ARG A 20 3.71 9.92 -27.29
N GLU A 21 2.56 9.68 -26.69
CA GLU A 21 1.34 10.42 -27.06
C GLU A 21 1.17 11.75 -26.31
N GLY A 22 1.59 11.86 -25.05
CA GLY A 22 1.50 13.13 -24.30
C GLY A 22 2.48 14.22 -24.73
N VAL A 23 3.64 13.84 -25.29
CA VAL A 23 4.70 14.79 -25.68
C VAL A 23 4.44 15.43 -27.03
N ASN A 24 3.66 14.81 -27.91
CA ASN A 24 3.35 15.39 -29.22
C ASN A 24 2.32 16.53 -29.18
N ILE A 25 1.47 16.58 -28.17
CA ILE A 25 0.48 17.67 -27.99
C ILE A 25 1.16 18.93 -27.43
N MET A 26 2.15 18.78 -26.56
CA MET A 26 2.90 19.92 -26.00
C MET A 26 3.90 20.55 -26.95
N LYS A 27 4.50 19.78 -27.89
CA LYS A 27 5.44 20.34 -28.88
C LYS A 27 4.81 21.18 -29.94
N LYS A 28 3.51 21.06 -30.22
CA LYS A 28 2.81 21.83 -31.25
C LYS A 28 2.45 23.24 -30.78
N ASN A 29 2.37 23.48 -29.47
CA ASN A 29 2.03 24.79 -28.92
C ASN A 29 3.24 25.65 -28.48
N MET A 30 4.45 25.04 -28.36
CA MET A 30 5.66 25.79 -27.97
C MET A 30 6.42 26.47 -29.11
N ARG A 31 5.97 26.33 -30.37
CA ARG A 31 6.63 26.96 -31.54
C ARG A 31 6.17 28.40 -31.82
N LYS A 32 5.27 28.96 -31.03
CA LYS A 32 4.73 30.32 -31.25
C LYS A 32 5.12 31.37 -30.21
N VAL A 33 5.96 31.06 -29.23
CA VAL A 33 6.38 32.02 -28.18
C VAL A 33 7.90 32.18 -28.06
N ALA A 34 8.65 31.81 -29.08
CA ALA A 34 10.10 32.03 -29.12
C ALA A 34 10.46 33.17 -30.08
N ALA A 35 10.02 34.39 -29.74
CA ALA A 35 10.59 35.61 -30.32
C ALA A 35 10.26 36.76 -29.35
N LEU A 36 11.11 37.04 -28.42
CA LEU A 36 11.49 38.39 -27.89
C LEU A 36 12.24 38.23 -26.57
N GLY A 37 13.43 38.77 -26.51
CA GLY A 37 14.13 38.95 -25.22
C GLY A 37 15.60 38.52 -25.21
N LEU A 38 16.36 39.12 -26.12
CA LEU A 38 17.84 39.08 -26.12
C LEU A 38 18.41 40.01 -25.04
N CYS A 39 19.61 39.66 -24.52
CA CYS A 39 20.57 40.50 -23.79
C CYS A 39 20.37 40.66 -22.28
N VAL A 40 21.26 40.11 -21.48
CA VAL A 40 22.50 40.79 -21.01
C VAL A 40 23.48 39.74 -20.47
N ALA A 41 24.67 39.90 -20.96
CA ALA A 41 25.86 39.10 -20.64
C ALA A 41 26.56 39.59 -19.36
N LEU A 42 27.52 38.73 -18.92
CA LEU A 42 28.72 39.00 -18.13
C LEU A 42 28.70 38.65 -16.64
N GLY A 43 29.58 37.75 -16.35
CA GLY A 43 30.12 37.53 -15.03
C GLY A 43 30.79 36.15 -14.90
N ALA A 44 31.98 36.02 -15.50
CA ALA A 44 32.86 34.88 -15.29
C ALA A 44 33.31 34.81 -13.85
N THR A 45 33.23 33.65 -13.21
CA THR A 45 34.28 33.13 -12.35
C THR A 45 34.29 31.61 -12.40
N MET A 46 35.33 31.12 -13.01
CA MET A 46 35.80 29.75 -12.86
C MET A 46 36.09 29.47 -11.40
N LEU A 47 35.67 28.29 -10.94
CA LEU A 47 36.55 27.51 -10.04
C LEU A 47 36.06 26.05 -10.05
N THR A 48 36.88 25.26 -10.64
CA THR A 48 37.07 23.81 -10.52
C THR A 48 36.58 23.22 -9.21
N ALA A 49 35.67 22.26 -9.32
CA ALA A 49 35.62 21.17 -8.39
C ALA A 49 35.17 19.93 -9.13
N CYS A 50 36.13 19.26 -9.75
CA CYS A 50 36.08 17.86 -10.03
C CYS A 50 35.98 17.14 -8.68
N GLY A 51 34.76 16.81 -8.25
CA GLY A 51 34.48 16.04 -7.06
C GLY A 51 33.71 14.82 -7.47
N GLY A 52 34.42 13.73 -7.74
CA GLY A 52 33.82 12.40 -7.90
C GLY A 52 32.94 12.13 -6.70
N SER A 53 31.67 11.82 -6.96
CA SER A 53 30.74 11.36 -5.95
C SER A 53 31.21 9.98 -5.47
N LYS A 54 32.20 9.97 -4.59
CA LYS A 54 32.48 8.83 -3.73
C LYS A 54 31.25 8.65 -2.88
N GLY A 55 30.58 7.52 -3.04
CA GLY A 55 29.57 7.08 -2.08
C GLY A 55 30.14 7.27 -0.68
N LYS A 56 29.50 8.10 0.13
CA LYS A 56 29.78 8.16 1.55
C LYS A 56 29.50 6.77 2.11
N SER A 57 30.54 5.98 2.30
CA SER A 57 30.53 4.93 3.32
C SER A 57 30.23 5.66 4.62
N ALA A 58 29.03 5.44 5.15
CA ALA A 58 28.65 5.97 6.45
C ALA A 58 29.53 5.30 7.50
N SER A 59 30.53 6.01 7.94
CA SER A 59 31.26 5.74 9.16
C SER A 59 30.28 5.89 10.32
N GLY A 60 29.81 4.76 10.91
CA GLY A 60 29.23 4.73 12.24
C GLY A 60 27.77 5.17 12.41
N GLY A 61 26.99 5.41 11.34
CA GLY A 61 25.56 5.75 11.42
C GLY A 61 24.68 4.49 11.30
N LYS A 62 23.54 4.50 12.02
CA LYS A 62 22.50 3.46 11.86
C LYS A 62 21.87 3.50 10.48
N THR A 63 21.46 2.35 9.97
CA THR A 63 20.59 2.29 8.79
C THR A 63 19.20 2.79 9.17
N GLU A 64 18.76 3.88 8.57
CA GLU A 64 17.43 4.42 8.79
C GLU A 64 16.46 3.86 7.77
N LEU A 65 15.32 3.32 8.25
CA LEU A 65 14.22 2.81 7.46
C LEU A 65 12.94 3.57 7.79
N ASN A 66 12.14 3.87 6.78
CA ASN A 66 10.83 4.48 6.91
C ASN A 66 9.76 3.39 6.79
N PHE A 67 8.83 3.35 7.73
CA PHE A 67 7.75 2.38 7.77
C PHE A 67 6.39 3.07 7.67
N GLY A 68 5.72 2.95 6.53
CA GLY A 68 4.42 3.54 6.24
C GLY A 68 3.26 2.70 6.78
N ILE A 69 2.40 3.30 7.60
CA ILE A 69 1.19 2.68 8.16
C ILE A 69 -0.01 3.63 8.03
N TRP A 70 -1.25 3.07 8.06
CA TRP A 70 -2.46 3.90 7.94
C TRP A 70 -3.35 3.93 9.18
N ASP A 71 -3.20 2.97 10.12
CA ASP A 71 -4.10 2.84 11.26
C ASP A 71 -3.48 3.41 12.54
N GLU A 72 -4.06 4.49 13.02
CA GLU A 72 -3.64 5.16 14.24
C GLU A 72 -3.82 4.26 15.48
N ASN A 73 -4.87 3.43 15.49
CA ASN A 73 -5.13 2.54 16.62
C ASN A 73 -4.08 1.42 16.73
N GLN A 74 -3.50 0.99 15.63
CA GLN A 74 -2.44 -0.01 15.61
C GLN A 74 -1.04 0.58 15.86
N ARG A 75 -0.87 1.88 15.75
CA ARG A 75 0.41 2.55 15.93
C ARG A 75 1.14 2.18 17.23
N PRO A 76 0.50 2.16 18.43
CA PRO A 76 1.20 1.79 19.65
C PRO A 76 1.76 0.36 19.64
N ALA A 77 1.07 -0.58 18.98
CA ALA A 77 1.56 -1.93 18.81
C ALA A 77 2.78 -1.97 17.86
N MET A 78 2.71 -1.26 16.74
CA MET A 78 3.83 -1.14 15.80
C MET A 78 5.06 -0.50 16.44
N GLU A 79 4.88 0.52 17.27
CA GLU A 79 5.98 1.15 18.03
C GLU A 79 6.67 0.17 19.00
N LYS A 80 5.89 -0.72 19.64
CA LYS A 80 6.46 -1.78 20.49
C LYS A 80 7.26 -2.79 19.67
N MET A 81 6.74 -3.20 18.51
CA MET A 81 7.44 -4.12 17.60
C MET A 81 8.73 -3.50 17.08
N VAL A 82 8.69 -2.25 16.65
CA VAL A 82 9.88 -1.50 16.21
C VAL A 82 10.94 -1.43 17.30
N LYS A 83 10.55 -1.09 18.53
CA LYS A 83 11.48 -1.04 19.67
C LYS A 83 12.12 -2.40 19.96
N ALA A 84 11.34 -3.49 19.86
CA ALA A 84 11.87 -4.84 20.04
C ALA A 84 12.90 -5.17 18.95
N TYR A 85 12.57 -4.89 17.68
CA TYR A 85 13.47 -5.11 16.55
C TYR A 85 14.76 -4.29 16.65
N GLU A 86 14.66 -3.00 16.96
CA GLU A 86 15.82 -2.10 17.14
C GLU A 86 16.74 -2.52 18.31
N LYS A 87 16.17 -3.19 19.33
CA LYS A 87 16.95 -3.74 20.45
C LYS A 87 17.83 -4.91 20.02
N GLU A 88 17.32 -5.74 19.11
CA GLU A 88 18.04 -6.90 18.56
C GLU A 88 18.97 -6.47 17.40
N ASN A 89 18.63 -5.41 16.69
CA ASN A 89 19.34 -4.89 15.52
C ASN A 89 19.79 -3.43 15.78
N SER A 90 20.83 -3.28 16.59
CA SER A 90 21.25 -1.96 17.10
C SER A 90 21.79 -1.01 16.04
N ASP A 91 22.12 -1.51 14.84
CA ASP A 91 22.56 -0.78 13.67
C ASP A 91 21.39 -0.29 12.78
N VAL A 92 20.14 -0.60 13.16
CA VAL A 92 18.93 -0.16 12.44
C VAL A 92 18.15 0.85 13.28
N LYS A 93 17.53 1.81 12.59
CA LYS A 93 16.53 2.74 13.11
C LYS A 93 15.30 2.75 12.22
N ILE A 94 14.11 2.56 12.78
CA ILE A 94 12.86 2.53 12.02
C ILE A 94 11.99 3.74 12.40
N ASN A 95 11.65 4.55 11.41
CA ASN A 95 10.80 5.71 11.54
C ASN A 95 9.38 5.37 11.05
N ILE A 96 8.41 5.29 11.97
CA ILE A 96 7.01 5.04 11.61
C ILE A 96 6.39 6.30 11.03
N GLN A 97 5.89 6.20 9.80
CA GLN A 97 5.16 7.25 9.08
C GLN A 97 3.68 6.90 9.04
N LEU A 98 2.89 7.57 9.88
CA LEU A 98 1.44 7.41 9.89
C LEU A 98 0.79 8.34 8.86
N THR A 99 0.04 7.78 7.94
CA THR A 99 -0.88 8.53 7.08
C THR A 99 -2.26 7.90 7.22
N PRO A 100 -3.26 8.61 7.75
CA PRO A 100 -4.59 8.05 7.95
C PRO A 100 -5.22 7.54 6.65
N TYR A 101 -5.96 6.44 6.76
CA TYR A 101 -6.67 5.83 5.62
C TYR A 101 -7.86 6.66 5.12
N LYS A 102 -8.37 7.57 5.96
CA LYS A 102 -9.58 8.34 5.72
C LYS A 102 -9.55 9.05 4.36
N GLY A 103 -10.61 8.85 3.57
CA GLY A 103 -10.74 9.51 2.25
C GLY A 103 -9.73 9.05 1.18
N GLY A 104 -9.04 7.93 1.40
CA GLY A 104 -8.04 7.43 0.45
C GLY A 104 -6.70 8.18 0.49
N GLU A 105 -6.51 9.05 1.48
CA GLU A 105 -5.31 9.90 1.60
C GLU A 105 -4.02 9.08 1.65
N TYR A 106 -4.05 7.93 2.32
CA TYR A 106 -2.91 7.02 2.39
C TYR A 106 -2.42 6.62 0.98
N TRP A 107 -3.33 6.18 0.13
CA TRP A 107 -3.01 5.73 -1.23
C TRP A 107 -2.48 6.86 -2.07
N THR A 108 -3.15 8.00 -2.05
CA THR A 108 -2.73 9.19 -2.81
C THR A 108 -1.31 9.63 -2.42
N LYS A 109 -1.00 9.66 -1.13
CA LYS A 109 0.34 10.03 -0.65
C LYS A 109 1.39 8.98 -0.99
N LEU A 110 1.05 7.70 -0.84
CA LEU A 110 1.97 6.60 -1.14
C LEU A 110 2.31 6.56 -2.64
N GLU A 111 1.33 6.71 -3.52
CA GLU A 111 1.51 6.75 -4.96
C GLU A 111 2.34 7.97 -5.40
N ALA A 112 2.06 9.14 -4.84
CA ALA A 112 2.87 10.33 -5.10
C ALA A 112 4.33 10.16 -4.64
N ALA A 113 4.54 9.58 -3.47
CA ALA A 113 5.87 9.30 -2.95
C ALA A 113 6.60 8.25 -3.80
N ALA A 114 5.92 7.18 -4.22
CA ALA A 114 6.46 6.15 -5.09
C ALA A 114 6.87 6.71 -6.46
N SER A 115 6.01 7.52 -7.06
CA SER A 115 6.29 8.20 -8.34
C SER A 115 7.49 9.14 -8.25
N GLY A 116 7.71 9.74 -7.08
CA GLY A 116 8.85 10.59 -6.78
C GLY A 116 10.11 9.85 -6.32
N GLY A 117 10.10 8.52 -6.25
CA GLY A 117 11.22 7.71 -5.74
C GLY A 117 11.48 7.91 -4.25
N LYS A 118 10.43 8.27 -3.48
CA LYS A 118 10.48 8.57 -2.04
C LYS A 118 9.48 7.74 -1.23
N ALA A 119 9.02 6.60 -1.79
CA ALA A 119 8.18 5.68 -1.02
C ALA A 119 8.90 5.24 0.26
N PRO A 120 8.18 4.95 1.34
CA PRO A 120 8.76 4.32 2.52
C PRO A 120 9.45 3.01 2.16
N ASP A 121 10.50 2.63 2.92
CA ASP A 121 11.25 1.39 2.70
C ASP A 121 10.39 0.15 3.00
N VAL A 122 9.45 0.29 3.93
CA VAL A 122 8.45 -0.71 4.29
C VAL A 122 7.11 -0.01 4.41
N PHE A 123 6.04 -0.60 3.89
CA PHE A 123 4.73 0.01 4.01
C PHE A 123 3.59 -1.02 3.96
N TRP A 124 2.47 -0.67 4.52
CA TRP A 124 1.26 -1.48 4.42
C TRP A 124 0.62 -1.34 3.04
N LEU A 125 0.18 -2.46 2.49
CA LEU A 125 -0.51 -2.50 1.22
C LEU A 125 -1.73 -3.43 1.31
N ASN A 126 -2.85 -2.98 0.78
CA ASN A 126 -4.02 -3.84 0.58
C ASN A 126 -3.85 -4.61 -0.73
N VAL A 127 -4.30 -5.88 -0.76
CA VAL A 127 -4.21 -6.75 -1.95
C VAL A 127 -4.86 -6.14 -3.19
N LEU A 128 -5.89 -5.30 -3.01
CA LEU A 128 -6.57 -4.61 -4.12
C LEU A 128 -5.68 -3.63 -4.89
N HIS A 129 -4.59 -3.17 -4.28
CA HIS A 129 -3.61 -2.28 -4.91
C HIS A 129 -2.36 -3.01 -5.41
N LEU A 130 -2.25 -4.32 -5.17
CA LEU A 130 -1.03 -5.07 -5.46
C LEU A 130 -0.62 -4.98 -6.93
N ASP A 131 -1.55 -5.20 -7.85
CA ASP A 131 -1.26 -5.28 -9.28
C ASP A 131 -0.67 -3.98 -9.81
N SER A 132 -1.26 -2.84 -9.47
CA SER A 132 -0.76 -1.53 -9.90
C SER A 132 0.64 -1.21 -9.36
N TYR A 133 0.97 -1.67 -8.14
CA TYR A 133 2.29 -1.48 -7.55
C TYR A 133 3.35 -2.42 -8.12
N VAL A 134 2.96 -3.64 -8.49
CA VAL A 134 3.83 -4.60 -9.20
C VAL A 134 4.14 -4.09 -10.61
N GLU A 135 3.11 -3.70 -11.37
CA GLU A 135 3.25 -3.14 -12.73
C GLU A 135 4.06 -1.83 -12.72
N GLY A 136 3.87 -1.01 -11.71
CA GLY A 136 4.64 0.22 -11.50
C GLY A 136 6.09 0.00 -11.08
N GLY A 137 6.50 -1.25 -10.80
CA GLY A 137 7.87 -1.57 -10.34
C GLY A 137 8.22 -0.95 -8.99
N ILE A 138 7.21 -0.73 -8.13
CA ILE A 138 7.36 -0.11 -6.81
C ILE A 138 7.76 -1.16 -5.76
N LEU A 139 7.34 -2.41 -5.95
CA LEU A 139 7.57 -3.51 -5.02
C LEU A 139 8.75 -4.36 -5.46
N ASP A 140 9.56 -4.76 -4.50
CA ASP A 140 10.63 -5.73 -4.70
C ASP A 140 10.08 -7.17 -4.72
N ASP A 141 10.72 -8.03 -5.50
CA ASP A 141 10.52 -9.47 -5.47
C ASP A 141 11.09 -10.04 -4.16
N LEU A 142 10.24 -10.58 -3.32
CA LEU A 142 10.60 -11.16 -2.03
C LEU A 142 10.73 -12.68 -2.04
N THR A 143 10.57 -13.33 -3.21
CA THR A 143 10.48 -14.79 -3.35
C THR A 143 11.62 -15.52 -2.65
N ASP A 144 12.85 -15.13 -2.93
CA ASP A 144 14.04 -15.79 -2.32
C ASP A 144 14.18 -15.47 -0.84
N LYS A 145 13.72 -14.29 -0.39
CA LYS A 145 13.79 -13.90 1.03
C LYS A 145 12.76 -14.63 1.88
N ILE A 146 11.61 -14.98 1.29
CA ILE A 146 10.52 -15.68 1.99
C ILE A 146 10.75 -17.19 2.00
N LYS A 147 11.37 -17.72 0.95
CA LYS A 147 11.57 -19.17 0.75
C LYS A 147 12.23 -19.86 1.95
N ASP A 148 13.25 -19.23 2.52
CA ASP A 148 14.05 -19.75 3.62
C ASP A 148 13.61 -19.22 4.99
N SER A 149 12.43 -18.58 5.06
CA SER A 149 11.85 -18.06 6.27
C SER A 149 10.69 -18.93 6.74
N ASP A 150 10.34 -18.85 8.01
CA ASP A 150 9.17 -19.47 8.63
C ASP A 150 7.84 -18.76 8.31
N ILE A 151 7.89 -17.72 7.48
CA ILE A 151 6.71 -16.95 7.09
C ILE A 151 5.66 -17.81 6.40
N LYS A 152 6.07 -18.68 5.46
CA LYS A 152 5.16 -19.58 4.75
C LYS A 152 4.47 -20.60 5.67
N ASP A 153 5.13 -20.96 6.78
CA ASP A 153 4.59 -21.91 7.76
C ASP A 153 3.72 -21.19 8.80
N SER A 154 3.84 -19.87 8.90
CA SER A 154 3.08 -19.03 9.84
C SER A 154 1.72 -18.58 9.28
N TYR A 155 1.51 -18.68 7.97
CA TYR A 155 0.28 -18.24 7.29
C TYR A 155 -0.27 -19.35 6.40
N SER A 156 -1.59 -19.37 6.18
CA SER A 156 -2.17 -20.29 5.20
C SER A 156 -1.63 -19.98 3.81
N GLU A 157 -1.47 -21.01 2.99
CA GLU A 157 -1.02 -20.89 1.61
C GLU A 157 -1.90 -19.92 0.80
N THR A 158 -3.20 -19.94 1.03
CA THR A 158 -4.14 -19.01 0.39
C THR A 158 -3.80 -17.55 0.66
N LEU A 159 -3.43 -17.21 1.91
CA LEU A 159 -3.05 -15.84 2.27
C LEU A 159 -1.74 -15.42 1.59
N VAL A 160 -0.75 -16.30 1.57
CA VAL A 160 0.54 -16.03 0.93
C VAL A 160 0.34 -15.85 -0.58
N ASN A 161 -0.44 -16.72 -1.22
CA ASN A 161 -0.68 -16.71 -2.66
C ASN A 161 -1.44 -15.46 -3.14
N ASN A 162 -2.18 -14.77 -2.28
CA ASN A 162 -2.78 -13.48 -2.62
C ASN A 162 -1.75 -12.43 -3.06
N TYR A 163 -0.49 -12.58 -2.65
CA TYR A 163 0.60 -11.65 -2.95
C TYR A 163 1.58 -12.18 -3.99
N VAL A 164 1.22 -13.25 -4.68
CA VAL A 164 2.02 -13.82 -5.76
C VAL A 164 1.51 -13.32 -7.11
N ARG A 165 2.42 -12.80 -7.96
CA ARG A 165 2.18 -12.47 -9.37
C ARG A 165 3.34 -13.02 -10.20
N ASP A 166 3.05 -13.69 -11.29
CA ASP A 166 4.04 -14.30 -12.18
C ASP A 166 5.09 -15.16 -11.43
N LYS A 167 4.64 -15.98 -10.47
CA LYS A 167 5.46 -16.84 -9.61
C LYS A 167 6.41 -16.09 -8.67
N LYS A 168 6.25 -14.78 -8.51
CA LYS A 168 7.02 -13.94 -7.61
C LYS A 168 6.14 -13.48 -6.46
N ASN A 169 6.69 -13.50 -5.24
CA ASN A 169 6.01 -13.01 -4.07
C ASN A 169 6.44 -11.57 -3.77
N TYR A 170 5.48 -10.66 -3.68
CA TYR A 170 5.73 -9.23 -3.48
C TYR A 170 5.37 -8.74 -2.08
N ALA A 171 4.84 -9.63 -1.21
CA ALA A 171 4.41 -9.22 0.12
C ALA A 171 4.34 -10.34 1.13
N VAL A 172 4.40 -9.95 2.39
CA VAL A 172 4.13 -10.81 3.54
C VAL A 172 2.79 -10.43 4.15
N PRO A 173 1.85 -11.37 4.36
CA PRO A 173 0.62 -11.09 5.08
C PRO A 173 0.93 -10.54 6.48
N LYS A 174 0.28 -9.45 6.87
CA LYS A 174 0.31 -8.91 8.23
C LYS A 174 -0.87 -9.43 9.05
N ASP A 175 -2.02 -9.40 8.44
CA ASP A 175 -3.32 -9.80 8.98
C ASP A 175 -4.26 -10.21 7.85
N PHE A 176 -5.44 -10.66 8.22
CA PHE A 176 -6.52 -10.96 7.29
C PHE A 176 -7.84 -10.60 7.94
N ASP A 177 -8.82 -10.30 7.09
CA ASP A 177 -10.20 -10.04 7.50
C ASP A 177 -11.06 -11.24 7.16
N THR A 178 -12.11 -11.44 7.97
CA THR A 178 -13.19 -12.38 7.70
C THR A 178 -14.50 -11.61 7.63
N ASN A 179 -15.37 -12.00 6.70
CA ASN A 179 -16.71 -11.47 6.65
C ASN A 179 -17.63 -12.32 7.53
N ALA A 180 -18.45 -11.64 8.35
CA ALA A 180 -19.46 -12.27 9.15
C ALA A 180 -20.74 -11.42 9.11
N MET A 181 -21.87 -12.11 9.17
CA MET A 181 -23.16 -11.44 9.25
C MET A 181 -23.54 -11.22 10.71
N TRP A 182 -23.82 -9.97 11.06
CA TRP A 182 -24.38 -9.61 12.35
C TRP A 182 -25.90 -9.50 12.22
N TYR A 183 -26.63 -10.09 13.13
CA TYR A 183 -28.09 -9.98 13.16
C TYR A 183 -28.61 -9.70 14.57
N ASN A 184 -29.73 -9.00 14.66
CA ASN A 184 -30.38 -8.69 15.92
C ASN A 184 -31.38 -9.81 16.26
N LYS A 185 -31.08 -10.62 17.27
CA LYS A 185 -31.92 -11.74 17.73
C LYS A 185 -33.32 -11.31 18.11
N GLU A 186 -33.48 -10.15 18.78
CA GLU A 186 -34.79 -9.65 19.21
C GLU A 186 -35.72 -9.36 18.03
N ILE A 187 -35.16 -8.91 16.90
CA ILE A 187 -35.94 -8.68 15.67
C ILE A 187 -36.43 -10.02 15.11
N PHE A 188 -35.55 -11.01 15.05
CA PHE A 188 -35.91 -12.35 14.56
C PHE A 188 -37.00 -12.99 15.42
N ASP A 189 -36.84 -12.94 16.75
CA ASP A 189 -37.81 -13.45 17.73
C ASP A 189 -39.15 -12.73 17.57
N LYS A 190 -39.16 -11.41 17.49
CA LYS A 190 -40.36 -10.58 17.31
C LYS A 190 -41.07 -10.92 16.00
N CYS A 191 -40.34 -11.17 14.93
CA CYS A 191 -40.88 -11.52 13.61
C CYS A 191 -41.27 -12.98 13.51
N GLY A 192 -40.79 -13.84 14.40
CA GLY A 192 -41.03 -15.28 14.36
C GLY A 192 -40.27 -15.96 13.19
N VAL A 193 -39.12 -15.39 12.82
CA VAL A 193 -38.26 -15.91 11.74
C VAL A 193 -37.10 -16.66 12.36
N PRO A 194 -36.73 -17.85 11.85
CA PRO A 194 -35.55 -18.60 12.32
C PRO A 194 -34.26 -17.80 12.18
N TYR A 195 -33.33 -18.01 13.10
CA TYR A 195 -32.01 -17.38 13.02
C TYR A 195 -31.21 -17.89 11.81
N PRO A 196 -30.32 -17.06 11.26
CA PRO A 196 -29.35 -17.49 10.26
C PRO A 196 -28.48 -18.64 10.77
N THR A 197 -28.08 -19.53 9.87
CA THR A 197 -27.18 -20.67 10.14
C THR A 197 -25.86 -20.51 9.39
N ASP A 198 -24.82 -21.25 9.82
CA ASP A 198 -23.47 -21.12 9.24
C ASP A 198 -23.39 -21.66 7.79
N ASP A 199 -24.36 -22.47 7.35
CA ASP A 199 -24.45 -23.06 6.02
C ASP A 199 -25.45 -22.33 5.09
N MET A 200 -25.94 -21.17 5.52
CA MET A 200 -26.91 -20.36 4.78
C MET A 200 -26.34 -19.90 3.44
N SER A 201 -27.07 -20.22 2.36
CA SER A 201 -26.77 -19.70 1.03
C SER A 201 -27.25 -18.26 0.84
N TYR A 202 -26.86 -17.63 -0.27
CA TYR A 202 -27.36 -16.29 -0.62
C TYR A 202 -28.88 -16.30 -0.84
N ASP A 203 -29.44 -17.35 -1.44
CA ASP A 203 -30.89 -17.49 -1.66
C ASP A 203 -31.63 -17.61 -0.32
N ASP A 204 -31.07 -18.33 0.66
CA ASP A 204 -31.64 -18.42 2.01
C ASP A 204 -31.59 -17.06 2.72
N LEU A 205 -30.53 -16.29 2.51
CA LEU A 205 -30.45 -14.93 3.03
C LEU A 205 -31.55 -14.04 2.46
N VAL A 206 -31.76 -14.10 1.14
CA VAL A 206 -32.84 -13.36 0.47
C VAL A 206 -34.24 -13.82 0.97
N ALA A 207 -34.44 -15.14 1.14
CA ALA A 207 -35.67 -15.67 1.68
C ALA A 207 -35.93 -15.21 3.13
N THR A 208 -34.88 -15.21 3.95
CA THR A 208 -34.92 -14.70 5.33
C THR A 208 -35.27 -13.20 5.36
N ALA A 209 -34.65 -12.39 4.51
CA ALA A 209 -34.98 -10.98 4.39
C ALA A 209 -36.45 -10.74 4.02
N LYS A 210 -36.99 -11.52 3.08
CA LYS A 210 -38.40 -11.47 2.71
C LYS A 210 -39.30 -11.87 3.87
N ALA A 211 -39.00 -12.96 4.57
CA ALA A 211 -39.76 -13.41 5.73
C ALA A 211 -39.81 -12.35 6.85
N LEU A 212 -38.69 -11.71 7.14
CA LEU A 212 -38.63 -10.60 8.10
C LEU A 212 -39.56 -9.45 7.68
N LYS A 213 -39.47 -9.03 6.40
CA LYS A 213 -40.30 -7.97 5.85
C LYS A 213 -41.79 -8.33 5.87
N ASP A 214 -42.14 -9.53 5.41
CA ASP A 214 -43.52 -9.99 5.27
C ASP A 214 -44.20 -10.27 6.63
N SER A 215 -43.40 -10.38 7.72
CA SER A 215 -43.93 -10.49 9.08
C SER A 215 -44.80 -9.28 9.48
N GLY A 216 -44.57 -8.12 8.87
CA GLY A 216 -45.21 -6.85 9.22
C GLY A 216 -44.83 -6.32 10.62
N LYS A 217 -43.83 -6.93 11.28
CA LYS A 217 -43.44 -6.61 12.65
C LYS A 217 -42.11 -5.80 12.75
N LEU A 218 -41.49 -5.46 11.63
CA LEU A 218 -40.35 -4.55 11.62
C LEU A 218 -40.82 -3.15 12.08
N GLY A 219 -39.98 -2.46 12.82
CA GLY A 219 -40.25 -1.07 13.19
C GLY A 219 -40.10 -0.13 11.99
N ASP A 220 -40.60 1.10 12.12
CA ASP A 220 -40.43 2.13 11.11
C ASP A 220 -38.95 2.42 10.87
N GLY A 221 -38.54 2.45 9.60
CA GLY A 221 -37.14 2.66 9.21
C GLY A 221 -36.20 1.48 9.48
N VAL A 222 -36.71 0.33 9.91
CA VAL A 222 -35.94 -0.90 10.08
C VAL A 222 -36.05 -1.75 8.82
N TYR A 223 -34.90 -2.12 8.25
CA TYR A 223 -34.79 -2.95 7.07
C TYR A 223 -34.22 -4.32 7.44
N PRO A 224 -34.57 -5.39 6.72
CA PRO A 224 -34.07 -6.74 7.00
C PRO A 224 -32.54 -6.84 6.93
N PHE A 225 -31.94 -6.12 6.01
CA PHE A 225 -30.49 -6.02 5.75
C PHE A 225 -30.13 -4.68 5.12
#